data_04bade654f4e38faef2c070a21b3b99e
#
_entry.id   04bade654f4e38faef2c070a21b3b99e
#
_cell.length_a   1.000
_cell.length_b   1.000
_cell.length_c   1.000
_cell.angle_alpha   90.00
_cell.angle_beta   90.00
_cell.angle_gamma   90.00
#
_symmetry.space_group_name_H-M   'P 1'
#
loop_
_entity.id
_entity.type
_entity.pdbx_description
1 polymer ?
#
loop_
_entity_poly.entity_id
_entity_poly.type
_entity_poly.pdbx_seq_one_letter_code
_entity_poly.pdbx_strand_id
1 'polypeptide(L)'
;MKKKYYKFSIITFFIFIFLIFYYGLNQKNLYTPEDIIVKKFPNLLLNDFYSFNETSLDNILIDSNYYLINIWSSWCLPCREEHPYLVQLKKNSLIKIIGINYKDKKDNALKFLDEFENPYTHILSDTNGTASIEIGAYGVPESFVLNKKKEIIKKIIGPIDKKKFNEIIKLLKNEN
;
A
#
# COMPACT_ATOMS: atom_id res chain seq x y z
N MET A 1 21.38 12.87 -55.67
CA MET A 1 21.23 13.78 -54.50
C MET A 1 20.07 13.43 -53.58
N LYS A 2 18.86 13.02 -54.06
CA LYS A 2 17.65 12.76 -53.23
C LYS A 2 17.84 11.66 -52.17
N LYS A 3 18.57 10.57 -52.43
CA LYS A 3 18.81 9.47 -51.46
C LYS A 3 19.64 9.88 -50.21
N LYS A 4 20.46 10.90 -50.28
CA LYS A 4 21.29 11.37 -49.14
C LYS A 4 20.43 12.19 -48.16
N TYR A 5 19.52 13.01 -48.67
CA TYR A 5 18.59 13.80 -47.84
C TYR A 5 17.56 12.89 -47.11
N TYR A 6 17.12 11.82 -47.74
CA TYR A 6 16.20 10.84 -47.13
C TYR A 6 16.84 10.17 -45.90
N LYS A 7 18.10 9.71 -46.03
CA LYS A 7 18.83 9.14 -44.88
C LYS A 7 19.02 10.13 -43.74
N PHE A 8 19.31 11.39 -44.08
CA PHE A 8 19.47 12.44 -43.08
C PHE A 8 18.15 12.77 -42.38
N SER A 9 17.03 12.82 -43.08
CA SER A 9 15.68 13.03 -42.53
C SER A 9 15.31 11.94 -41.55
N ILE A 10 15.62 10.67 -41.86
CA ILE A 10 15.35 9.54 -40.95
C ILE A 10 16.17 9.68 -39.65
N ILE A 11 17.44 9.99 -39.76
CA ILE A 11 18.29 10.13 -38.56
C ILE A 11 17.78 11.28 -37.69
N THR A 12 17.42 12.42 -38.28
CA THR A 12 16.89 13.59 -37.55
C THR A 12 15.58 13.22 -36.82
N PHE A 13 14.71 12.43 -37.47
CA PHE A 13 13.46 11.97 -36.89
C PHE A 13 13.69 11.07 -35.66
N PHE A 14 14.63 10.13 -35.74
CA PHE A 14 14.97 9.28 -34.58
C PHE A 14 15.64 10.04 -33.46
N ILE A 15 16.51 11.02 -33.77
CA ILE A 15 17.09 11.90 -32.76
C ILE A 15 16.01 12.73 -32.06
N PHE A 16 15.04 13.25 -32.80
CA PHE A 16 13.90 13.99 -32.25
C PHE A 16 13.05 13.15 -31.30
N ILE A 17 12.70 11.92 -31.72
CA ILE A 17 11.98 10.97 -30.85
C ILE A 17 12.81 10.66 -29.60
N PHE A 18 14.10 10.37 -29.75
CA PHE A 18 14.99 10.10 -28.61
C PHE A 18 15.02 11.26 -27.62
N LEU A 19 15.09 12.49 -28.11
CA LEU A 19 15.07 13.68 -27.24
C LEU A 19 13.73 13.82 -26.50
N ILE A 20 12.58 13.55 -27.15
CA ILE A 20 11.28 13.57 -26.47
C ILE A 20 11.24 12.54 -25.34
N PHE A 21 11.69 11.31 -25.60
CA PHE A 21 11.75 10.27 -24.57
C PHE A 21 12.75 10.63 -23.46
N TYR A 22 13.93 11.13 -23.83
CA TYR A 22 14.95 11.53 -22.87
C TYR A 22 14.46 12.65 -21.94
N TYR A 23 13.84 13.70 -22.47
CA TYR A 23 13.27 14.78 -21.66
C TYR A 23 12.04 14.29 -20.87
N GLY A 24 11.17 13.46 -21.47
CA GLY A 24 10.01 12.91 -20.80
C GLY A 24 10.38 12.01 -19.62
N LEU A 25 11.37 11.13 -19.79
CA LEU A 25 11.83 10.22 -18.73
C LEU A 25 12.67 10.95 -17.66
N ASN A 26 13.33 12.06 -18.02
CA ASN A 26 14.14 12.81 -17.07
C ASN A 26 13.34 13.86 -16.27
N GLN A 27 12.07 14.09 -16.62
CA GLN A 27 11.17 14.84 -15.75
C GLN A 27 10.81 13.94 -14.56
N LYS A 28 11.38 14.23 -13.40
CA LYS A 28 11.01 13.66 -12.10
C LYS A 28 9.62 14.16 -11.66
N ASN A 29 8.63 14.06 -12.51
CA ASN A 29 7.23 14.08 -12.12
C ASN A 29 6.90 12.70 -11.54
N LEU A 30 7.67 12.30 -10.53
CA LEU A 30 7.18 11.36 -9.55
C LEU A 30 5.94 12.04 -8.98
N TYR A 31 4.78 11.62 -9.46
CA TYR A 31 3.54 11.79 -8.75
C TYR A 31 3.77 11.13 -7.39
N THR A 32 4.27 11.93 -6.45
CA THR A 32 4.32 11.57 -5.05
C THR A 32 2.91 11.84 -4.54
N PRO A 33 2.16 10.82 -4.12
CA PRO A 33 0.86 11.03 -3.47
C PRO A 33 1.03 11.65 -2.07
N GLU A 34 2.09 12.43 -1.85
CA GLU A 34 2.41 13.04 -0.55
C GLU A 34 1.49 14.23 -0.21
N ASP A 35 0.80 14.78 -1.19
CA ASP A 35 -0.29 15.74 -0.98
C ASP A 35 -1.60 15.01 -0.70
N ILE A 36 -1.60 14.07 0.25
CA ILE A 36 -2.85 13.58 0.82
C ILE A 36 -3.37 14.74 1.68
N ILE A 37 -4.18 15.62 1.06
CA ILE A 37 -5.15 16.42 1.77
C ILE A 37 -5.86 15.43 2.70
N VAL A 38 -5.86 15.69 4.01
CA VAL A 38 -6.46 14.87 5.06
C VAL A 38 -7.79 14.31 4.57
N LYS A 39 -7.75 13.09 4.03
CA LYS A 39 -8.90 12.43 3.42
C LYS A 39 -9.40 11.37 4.40
N LYS A 40 -10.69 11.41 4.70
CA LYS A 40 -11.29 10.34 5.49
C LYS A 40 -11.19 9.02 4.73
N PHE A 41 -10.71 7.99 5.40
CA PHE A 41 -10.64 6.65 4.82
C PHE A 41 -12.07 6.16 4.52
N PRO A 42 -12.35 5.61 3.33
CA PRO A 42 -13.69 5.18 2.97
C PRO A 42 -14.13 4.00 3.85
N ASN A 43 -15.42 3.94 4.12
CA ASN A 43 -16.00 2.76 4.75
C ASN A 43 -16.17 1.68 3.69
N LEU A 44 -15.50 0.55 3.88
CA LEU A 44 -15.57 -0.60 2.99
C LEU A 44 -16.41 -1.71 3.62
N LEU A 45 -17.18 -2.40 2.79
CA LEU A 45 -17.80 -3.67 3.10
C LEU A 45 -16.93 -4.80 2.54
N LEU A 46 -16.43 -5.65 3.42
CA LEU A 46 -15.53 -6.75 3.08
C LEU A 46 -15.90 -7.98 3.89
N ASN A 47 -15.55 -9.14 3.38
CA ASN A 47 -15.73 -10.39 4.13
C ASN A 47 -14.64 -10.51 5.20
N ASP A 48 -15.04 -10.83 6.42
CA ASP A 48 -14.10 -11.27 7.45
C ASP A 48 -13.36 -12.54 6.96
N PHE A 49 -12.06 -12.54 7.15
CA PHE A 49 -11.18 -13.59 6.62
C PHE A 49 -11.49 -15.00 7.19
N TYR A 50 -11.91 -15.08 8.43
CA TYR A 50 -12.15 -16.35 9.11
C TYR A 50 -13.60 -16.83 8.94
N SER A 51 -14.56 -15.96 9.22
CA SER A 51 -15.98 -16.29 9.25
C SER A 51 -16.70 -16.14 7.91
N PHE A 52 -16.09 -15.45 6.93
CA PHE A 52 -16.70 -15.08 5.64
C PHE A 52 -17.95 -14.19 5.76
N ASN A 53 -18.29 -13.71 6.94
CA ASN A 53 -19.38 -12.77 7.10
C ASN A 53 -18.97 -11.41 6.59
N GLU A 54 -19.87 -10.73 5.89
CA GLU A 54 -19.66 -9.35 5.49
C GLU A 54 -19.59 -8.46 6.72
N THR A 55 -18.57 -7.62 6.78
CA THR A 55 -18.38 -6.65 7.85
C THR A 55 -17.98 -5.30 7.30
N SER A 56 -18.41 -4.25 8.00
CA SER A 56 -18.01 -2.88 7.69
C SER A 56 -16.70 -2.56 8.38
N LEU A 57 -15.79 -1.91 7.68
CA LEU A 57 -14.54 -1.42 8.25
C LEU A 57 -14.79 -0.46 9.42
N ASP A 58 -15.88 0.33 9.36
CA ASP A 58 -16.27 1.23 10.44
C ASP A 58 -16.59 0.52 11.75
N ASN A 59 -17.05 -0.74 11.70
CA ASN A 59 -17.30 -1.57 12.89
C ASN A 59 -16.01 -2.11 13.52
N ILE A 60 -14.92 -2.14 12.76
CA ILE A 60 -13.60 -2.61 13.20
C ILE A 60 -12.76 -1.45 13.76
N LEU A 61 -12.89 -0.25 13.17
CA LEU A 61 -12.12 0.94 13.53
C LEU A 61 -12.81 1.73 14.65
N ILE A 62 -12.93 1.16 15.87
CA ILE A 62 -13.73 1.77 16.96
C ILE A 62 -12.97 2.07 18.25
N ASP A 63 -11.84 1.42 18.52
CA ASP A 63 -11.24 1.37 19.85
C ASP A 63 -9.71 1.53 19.88
N SER A 64 -9.16 2.30 18.94
CA SER A 64 -7.72 2.64 18.93
C SER A 64 -7.49 4.10 18.59
N ASN A 65 -6.34 4.63 19.02
CA ASN A 65 -5.91 5.98 18.64
C ASN A 65 -5.43 6.03 17.18
N TYR A 66 -4.81 4.94 16.73
CA TYR A 66 -4.31 4.81 15.36
C TYR A 66 -4.64 3.44 14.78
N TYR A 67 -4.73 3.38 13.46
CA TYR A 67 -4.88 2.15 12.71
C TYR A 67 -3.85 2.10 11.58
N LEU A 68 -3.29 0.94 11.35
CA LEU A 68 -2.54 0.63 10.15
C LEU A 68 -3.36 -0.32 9.30
N ILE A 69 -3.88 0.15 8.17
CA ILE A 69 -4.50 -0.71 7.17
C ILE A 69 -3.40 -1.18 6.24
N ASN A 70 -3.09 -2.47 6.26
CA ASN A 70 -2.04 -3.07 5.45
C ASN A 70 -2.64 -4.02 4.41
N ILE A 71 -2.33 -3.78 3.14
CA ILE A 71 -2.76 -4.61 2.02
C ILE A 71 -1.64 -5.57 1.70
N TRP A 72 -1.93 -6.87 1.77
CA TRP A 72 -0.92 -7.92 1.70
C TRP A 72 -1.41 -9.18 1.02
N SER A 73 -0.49 -10.07 0.64
CA SER A 73 -0.77 -11.41 0.13
C SER A 73 0.34 -12.38 0.49
N SER A 74 0.03 -13.67 0.60
CA SER A 74 1.02 -14.71 0.87
C SER A 74 2.01 -14.92 -0.27
N TRP A 75 1.62 -14.65 -1.51
CA TRP A 75 2.46 -14.75 -2.71
C TRP A 75 3.37 -13.54 -2.94
N CYS A 76 3.23 -12.48 -2.13
CA CYS A 76 3.96 -11.24 -2.28
C CYS A 76 5.30 -11.29 -1.52
N LEU A 77 6.41 -11.35 -2.23
CA LEU A 77 7.75 -11.40 -1.60
C LEU A 77 8.07 -10.15 -0.76
N PRO A 78 7.84 -8.91 -1.22
CA PRO A 78 8.06 -7.71 -0.39
C PRO A 78 7.17 -7.67 0.87
N CYS A 79 6.00 -8.33 0.86
CA CYS A 79 5.16 -8.45 2.06
C CYS A 79 5.84 -9.30 3.14
N ARG A 80 6.63 -10.31 2.76
CA ARG A 80 7.45 -11.09 3.70
C ARG A 80 8.57 -10.26 4.31
N GLU A 81 9.16 -9.37 3.52
CA GLU A 81 10.24 -8.49 3.98
C GLU A 81 9.77 -7.47 5.03
N GLU A 82 8.55 -6.93 4.86
CA GLU A 82 7.98 -5.99 5.85
C GLU A 82 7.43 -6.65 7.10
N HIS A 83 7.08 -7.93 7.03
CA HIS A 83 6.34 -8.64 8.07
C HIS A 83 6.94 -8.54 9.48
N PRO A 84 8.27 -8.65 9.68
CA PRO A 84 8.90 -8.46 11.00
C PRO A 84 8.64 -7.08 11.62
N TYR A 85 8.49 -6.05 10.80
CA TYR A 85 8.16 -4.70 11.28
C TYR A 85 6.69 -4.58 11.69
N LEU A 86 5.77 -5.27 10.99
CA LEU A 86 4.36 -5.35 11.39
C LEU A 86 4.22 -6.07 12.74
N VAL A 87 4.95 -7.18 12.95
CA VAL A 87 4.98 -7.89 14.23
C VAL A 87 5.54 -7.01 15.35
N GLN A 88 6.54 -6.16 15.07
CA GLN A 88 7.04 -5.19 16.03
C GLN A 88 6.01 -4.08 16.33
N LEU A 89 5.31 -3.57 15.30
CA LEU A 89 4.26 -2.55 15.46
C LEU A 89 3.09 -3.06 16.30
N LYS A 90 2.70 -4.33 16.16
CA LYS A 90 1.64 -4.97 16.95
C LYS A 90 1.86 -4.84 18.47
N LYS A 91 3.12 -4.78 18.89
CA LYS A 91 3.48 -4.62 20.33
C LYS A 91 3.19 -3.22 20.88
N ASN A 92 2.89 -2.26 20.01
CA ASN A 92 2.57 -0.90 20.41
C ASN A 92 1.04 -0.77 20.63
N SER A 93 0.63 -0.45 21.87
CA SER A 93 -0.78 -0.35 22.26
C SER A 93 -1.53 0.82 21.63
N LEU A 94 -0.83 1.78 21.02
CA LEU A 94 -1.46 2.97 20.39
C LEU A 94 -2.01 2.68 19.00
N ILE A 95 -1.59 1.58 18.35
CA ILE A 95 -1.96 1.27 16.97
C ILE A 95 -2.50 -0.15 16.85
N LYS A 96 -3.60 -0.31 16.13
CA LYS A 96 -4.13 -1.61 15.71
C LYS A 96 -3.83 -1.84 14.23
N ILE A 97 -3.46 -3.06 13.86
CA ILE A 97 -3.13 -3.41 12.49
C ILE A 97 -4.28 -4.23 11.91
N ILE A 98 -4.86 -3.75 10.82
CA ILE A 98 -5.90 -4.41 10.07
C ILE A 98 -5.32 -4.87 8.74
N GLY A 99 -5.37 -6.18 8.48
CA GLY A 99 -4.90 -6.76 7.23
C GLY A 99 -6.03 -6.84 6.18
N ILE A 100 -5.77 -6.38 4.96
CA ILE A 100 -6.61 -6.65 3.79
C ILE A 100 -5.85 -7.67 2.94
N ASN A 101 -6.33 -8.91 2.94
CA ASN A 101 -5.73 -9.99 2.17
C ASN A 101 -6.19 -9.92 0.72
N TYR A 102 -5.28 -9.52 -0.17
CA TYR A 102 -5.53 -9.15 -1.56
C TYR A 102 -5.32 -10.32 -2.50
N LYS A 103 -6.36 -10.72 -3.24
CA LYS A 103 -6.31 -11.73 -4.32
C LYS A 103 -5.51 -12.97 -3.94
N ASP A 104 -5.76 -13.52 -2.77
CA ASP A 104 -5.00 -14.63 -2.21
C ASP A 104 -5.88 -15.87 -1.98
N LYS A 105 -5.24 -17.02 -1.89
CA LYS A 105 -5.90 -18.25 -1.45
C LYS A 105 -5.82 -18.35 0.07
N LYS A 106 -6.98 -18.56 0.74
CA LYS A 106 -7.07 -18.61 2.19
C LYS A 106 -6.05 -19.55 2.81
N ASP A 107 -5.89 -20.75 2.27
CA ASP A 107 -4.95 -21.76 2.81
C ASP A 107 -3.49 -21.28 2.74
N ASN A 108 -3.12 -20.55 1.69
CA ASN A 108 -1.77 -20.00 1.55
C ASN A 108 -1.56 -18.84 2.54
N ALA A 109 -2.57 -17.98 2.68
CA ALA A 109 -2.56 -16.89 3.64
C ALA A 109 -2.46 -17.40 5.09
N LEU A 110 -3.19 -18.46 5.44
CA LEU A 110 -3.10 -19.10 6.76
C LEU A 110 -1.72 -19.67 7.04
N LYS A 111 -1.13 -20.40 6.07
CA LYS A 111 0.26 -20.92 6.19
C LYS A 111 1.27 -19.80 6.37
N PHE A 112 1.10 -18.69 5.63
CA PHE A 112 1.96 -17.53 5.79
C PHE A 112 1.90 -16.93 7.21
N LEU A 113 0.69 -16.78 7.76
CA LEU A 113 0.50 -16.23 9.11
C LEU A 113 0.97 -17.18 10.21
N ASP A 114 0.91 -18.48 9.99
CA ASP A 114 1.43 -19.50 10.90
C ASP A 114 2.96 -19.51 10.91
N GLU A 115 3.59 -19.38 9.73
CA GLU A 115 5.05 -19.35 9.56
C GLU A 115 5.69 -18.07 10.11
N PHE A 116 5.08 -16.89 9.89
CA PHE A 116 5.68 -15.59 10.17
C PHE A 116 5.05 -14.83 11.35
N GLU A 117 4.14 -15.44 12.11
CA GLU A 117 3.32 -14.82 13.17
C GLU A 117 2.24 -13.89 12.56
N ASN A 118 1.06 -13.88 13.17
CA ASN A 118 -0.04 -12.99 12.75
C ASN A 118 0.07 -11.61 13.43
N PRO A 119 0.38 -10.52 12.71
CA PRO A 119 0.45 -9.18 13.28
C PRO A 119 -0.91 -8.49 13.38
N TYR A 120 -1.93 -9.01 12.70
CA TYR A 120 -3.21 -8.34 12.51
C TYR A 120 -4.18 -8.55 13.66
N THR A 121 -4.88 -7.48 14.05
CA THR A 121 -6.02 -7.55 14.98
C THR A 121 -7.27 -8.10 14.27
N HIS A 122 -7.48 -7.69 13.02
CA HIS A 122 -8.51 -8.18 12.11
C HIS A 122 -7.93 -8.40 10.72
N ILE A 123 -8.48 -9.38 10.02
CA ILE A 123 -8.13 -9.63 8.63
C ILE A 123 -9.42 -9.65 7.81
N LEU A 124 -9.40 -8.92 6.71
CA LEU A 124 -10.49 -8.84 5.74
C LEU A 124 -10.03 -9.43 4.40
N SER A 125 -10.95 -10.02 3.65
CA SER A 125 -10.66 -10.65 2.36
C SER A 125 -11.10 -9.75 1.21
N ASP A 126 -10.16 -9.38 0.35
CA ASP A 126 -10.40 -8.68 -0.93
C ASP A 126 -10.07 -9.63 -2.09
N THR A 127 -10.93 -10.62 -2.30
CA THR A 127 -10.71 -11.73 -3.25
C THR A 127 -10.61 -11.29 -4.70
N ASN A 128 -11.31 -10.23 -5.08
CA ASN A 128 -11.32 -9.67 -6.42
C ASN A 128 -10.44 -8.41 -6.57
N GLY A 129 -9.97 -7.83 -5.47
CA GLY A 129 -9.11 -6.64 -5.44
C GLY A 129 -9.84 -5.32 -5.62
N THR A 130 -11.17 -5.31 -5.58
CA THR A 130 -11.97 -4.09 -5.78
C THR A 130 -11.85 -3.12 -4.63
N ALA A 131 -11.85 -3.61 -3.39
CA ALA A 131 -11.73 -2.77 -2.20
C ALA A 131 -10.36 -2.05 -2.17
N SER A 132 -9.28 -2.75 -2.51
CA SER A 132 -7.94 -2.16 -2.59
C SER A 132 -7.87 -1.04 -3.64
N ILE A 133 -8.52 -1.22 -4.79
CA ILE A 133 -8.60 -0.17 -5.83
C ILE A 133 -9.42 1.02 -5.33
N GLU A 134 -10.54 0.79 -4.65
CA GLU A 134 -11.44 1.84 -4.13
C GLU A 134 -10.73 2.77 -3.14
N ILE A 135 -9.85 2.24 -2.30
CA ILE A 135 -9.03 3.04 -1.39
C ILE A 135 -7.81 3.68 -2.07
N GLY A 136 -7.65 3.45 -3.36
CA GLY A 136 -6.55 4.00 -4.15
C GLY A 136 -5.23 3.29 -3.95
N ALA A 137 -5.23 2.01 -3.58
CA ALA A 137 -4.01 1.22 -3.57
C ALA A 137 -3.59 0.82 -4.99
N TYR A 138 -2.28 0.79 -5.22
CA TYR A 138 -1.69 0.45 -6.52
C TYR A 138 -1.24 -1.02 -6.59
N GLY A 139 -1.03 -1.66 -5.44
CA GLY A 139 -0.54 -3.03 -5.36
C GLY A 139 -0.25 -3.48 -3.93
N VAL A 140 0.54 -4.54 -3.81
CA VAL A 140 0.97 -5.10 -2.52
C VAL A 140 2.49 -5.12 -2.40
N PRO A 141 3.05 -4.81 -1.22
CA PRO A 141 2.34 -4.30 -0.05
C PRO A 141 2.09 -2.79 -0.14
N GLU A 142 1.01 -2.35 0.48
CA GLU A 142 0.71 -0.94 0.64
C GLU A 142 0.01 -0.72 1.99
N SER A 143 0.30 0.40 2.66
CA SER A 143 -0.24 0.65 3.99
C SER A 143 -0.76 2.07 4.14
N PHE A 144 -1.85 2.21 4.92
CA PHE A 144 -2.43 3.50 5.29
C PHE A 144 -2.42 3.63 6.81
N VAL A 145 -1.80 4.69 7.33
CA VAL A 145 -1.88 5.03 8.75
C VAL A 145 -3.04 5.99 8.93
N LEU A 146 -3.97 5.64 9.81
CA LEU A 146 -5.15 6.43 10.12
C LEU A 146 -5.08 6.92 11.57
N ASN A 147 -5.61 8.12 11.82
CA ASN A 147 -5.87 8.61 13.17
C ASN A 147 -7.22 8.09 13.71
N LYS A 148 -7.56 8.45 14.96
CA LYS A 148 -8.82 8.09 15.62
C LYS A 148 -10.08 8.55 14.86
N LYS A 149 -9.97 9.62 14.05
CA LYS A 149 -11.06 10.13 13.20
C LYS A 149 -11.18 9.40 11.88
N LYS A 150 -10.35 8.35 11.66
CA LYS A 150 -10.25 7.58 10.40
C LYS A 150 -9.75 8.44 9.23
N GLU A 151 -8.96 9.46 9.51
CA GLU A 151 -8.31 10.30 8.50
C GLU A 151 -6.95 9.69 8.17
N ILE A 152 -6.62 9.64 6.88
CA ILE A 152 -5.33 9.16 6.40
C ILE A 152 -4.27 10.19 6.76
N ILE A 153 -3.37 9.85 7.67
CA ILE A 153 -2.25 10.70 8.06
C ILE A 153 -0.95 10.31 7.35
N LYS A 154 -0.88 9.09 6.84
CA LYS A 154 0.25 8.64 6.02
C LYS A 154 -0.16 7.49 5.11
N LYS A 155 0.26 7.56 3.84
CA LYS A 155 0.22 6.46 2.89
C LYS A 155 1.65 5.94 2.65
N ILE A 156 1.82 4.63 2.65
CA ILE A 156 3.11 3.97 2.48
C ILE A 156 3.00 3.02 1.30
N ILE A 157 3.68 3.34 0.21
CA ILE A 157 3.74 2.50 -0.99
C ILE A 157 4.97 1.60 -0.90
N GLY A 158 4.77 0.31 -1.18
CA GLY A 158 5.81 -0.72 -1.02
C GLY A 158 6.09 -1.10 0.43
N PRO A 159 7.06 -1.98 0.69
CA PRO A 159 7.28 -2.59 2.00
C PRO A 159 7.69 -1.57 3.05
N ILE A 160 7.23 -1.82 4.29
CA ILE A 160 7.69 -1.10 5.48
C ILE A 160 9.09 -1.61 5.82
N ASP A 161 10.09 -0.77 5.58
CA ASP A 161 11.47 -0.96 6.01
C ASP A 161 11.74 -0.29 7.38
N LYS A 162 12.97 -0.38 7.87
CA LYS A 162 13.39 0.24 9.13
C LYS A 162 13.13 1.76 9.16
N LYS A 163 13.32 2.46 8.05
CA LYS A 163 13.11 3.91 7.97
C LYS A 163 11.62 4.23 8.11
N LYS A 164 10.77 3.60 7.31
CA LYS A 164 9.31 3.77 7.36
C LYS A 164 8.72 3.35 8.71
N PHE A 165 9.24 2.26 9.31
CA PHE A 165 8.88 1.84 10.67
C PHE A 165 9.15 2.95 11.69
N ASN A 166 10.37 3.53 11.69
CA ASN A 166 10.71 4.61 12.59
C ASN A 166 9.87 5.88 12.38
N GLU A 167 9.50 6.17 11.14
CA GLU A 167 8.58 7.26 10.79
C GLU A 167 7.19 7.04 11.38
N ILE A 168 6.65 5.80 11.29
CA ILE A 168 5.38 5.43 11.93
C ILE A 168 5.48 5.64 13.44
N ILE A 169 6.51 5.09 14.10
CA ILE A 169 6.71 5.24 15.54
C ILE A 169 6.78 6.72 15.95
N LYS A 170 7.43 7.56 15.14
CA LYS A 170 7.50 9.01 15.41
C LYS A 170 6.12 9.67 15.31
N LEU A 171 5.30 9.30 14.31
CA LEU A 171 3.92 9.79 14.20
C LEU A 171 3.08 9.44 15.42
N LEU A 172 3.17 8.19 15.91
CA LEU A 172 2.41 7.74 17.08
C LEU A 172 2.79 8.49 18.38
N LYS A 173 3.99 9.10 18.44
CA LYS A 173 4.48 9.85 19.62
C LYS A 173 4.15 11.34 19.59
N ASN A 174 4.01 11.92 18.40
CA ASN A 174 3.90 13.38 18.23
C ASN A 174 2.47 13.92 18.40
N GLU A 175 1.45 13.06 18.36
CA GLU A 175 0.05 13.45 18.52
C GLU A 175 -0.54 13.06 19.90
N ASN A 176 0.30 12.64 20.85
CA ASN A 176 -0.02 12.52 22.26
C ASN A 176 0.50 13.76 22.99
#